data_81ca2b0306b977d069f2bf704180b678
#
_entry.id   81ca2b0306b977d069f2bf704180b678
#
_cell.length_a   1.000
_cell.length_b   1.000
_cell.length_c   1.000
_cell.angle_alpha   90.00
_cell.angle_beta   90.00
_cell.angle_gamma   90.00
#
_symmetry.space_group_name_H-M   'P 1'
#
loop_
_entity.id
_entity.type
_entity.pdbx_description
1 polymer ?
#
loop_
_entity_poly.entity_id
_entity_poly.type
_entity_poly.pdbx_seq_one_letter_code
_entity_poly.pdbx_strand_id
1 'polypeptide(L)'
;YLYHNKVVLKYPGTEGFRYHQDYFYWYDMGNIYPDMAAVQIALDACTRNNGCLKVLSGTHKLGRLNHTALAQSSDSGVDEERLKEIMKRFPVVEIELAVGDAVLFHANLLHGSADNHSAEPRVTLLGCYNTKHNSPYRGSASGHPYYSSQKPMSAEIVETDLMRLPDYSLMY
;
A
#
# COMPACT_ATOMS: atom_id res chain seq x y z
N TYR A 1 -14.78 0.77 -2.77
CA TYR A 1 -15.01 0.46 -1.36
C TYR A 1 -13.69 0.13 -0.64
N LEU A 2 -13.65 0.34 0.65
CA LEU A 2 -12.52 -0.08 1.48
C LEU A 2 -12.42 -1.62 1.43
N TYR A 3 -11.29 -2.11 0.95
CA TYR A 3 -11.04 -3.54 0.78
C TYR A 3 -10.44 -4.15 2.05
N HIS A 4 -9.39 -3.53 2.58
CA HIS A 4 -8.86 -3.79 3.92
C HIS A 4 -8.07 -2.60 4.43
N ASN A 5 -7.79 -2.58 5.72
CA ASN A 5 -6.89 -1.62 6.34
C ASN A 5 -5.96 -2.32 7.34
N LYS A 6 -4.85 -1.68 7.63
CA LYS A 6 -3.90 -2.11 8.65
C LYS A 6 -3.09 -0.94 9.17
N VAL A 7 -2.68 -1.01 10.42
CA VAL A 7 -1.63 -0.16 10.96
C VAL A 7 -0.29 -0.83 10.69
N VAL A 8 0.64 -0.10 10.12
CA VAL A 8 2.01 -0.57 9.88
C VAL A 8 2.92 0.11 10.87
N LEU A 9 3.51 -0.70 11.75
CA LEU A 9 4.42 -0.28 12.79
C LEU A 9 5.82 -0.76 12.44
N LYS A 10 6.75 0.18 12.29
CA LYS A 10 8.15 -0.09 11.97
C LYS A 10 9.02 0.36 13.13
N TYR A 11 9.45 -0.58 13.97
CA TYR A 11 10.33 -0.33 15.10
C TYR A 11 11.76 0.02 14.64
N PRO A 12 12.56 0.67 15.50
CA PRO A 12 14.01 0.80 15.28
C PRO A 12 14.65 -0.54 14.94
N GLY A 13 15.51 -0.57 13.92
CA GLY A 13 16.18 -1.78 13.46
C GLY A 13 15.32 -2.75 12.62
N THR A 14 14.04 -2.44 12.40
CA THR A 14 13.20 -3.26 11.51
C THR A 14 13.65 -3.09 10.07
N GLU A 15 13.85 -4.22 9.37
CA GLU A 15 14.19 -4.25 7.96
C GLU A 15 13.10 -3.65 7.07
N GLY A 16 13.50 -3.18 5.91
CA GLY A 16 12.60 -2.67 4.88
C GLY A 16 11.79 -3.76 4.19
N PHE A 17 10.68 -3.39 3.61
CA PHE A 17 9.93 -4.26 2.71
C PHE A 17 10.58 -4.29 1.33
N ARG A 18 10.72 -5.48 0.76
CA ARG A 18 11.18 -5.68 -0.61
C ARG A 18 10.24 -5.02 -1.61
N TYR A 19 10.75 -4.66 -2.79
CA TYR A 19 9.91 -4.15 -3.88
C TYR A 19 8.92 -5.20 -4.34
N HIS A 20 7.63 -4.85 -4.26
CA HIS A 20 6.51 -5.70 -4.62
C HIS A 20 5.37 -4.89 -5.24
N GLN A 21 4.41 -5.57 -5.82
CA GLN A 21 3.11 -5.05 -6.22
C GLN A 21 2.06 -5.63 -5.28
N ASP A 22 1.20 -4.79 -4.71
CA ASP A 22 0.06 -5.26 -3.93
C ASP A 22 -0.86 -6.17 -4.74
N TYR A 23 -1.03 -5.85 -6.03
CA TYR A 23 -1.88 -6.63 -6.93
C TYR A 23 -1.42 -8.07 -7.11
N PHE A 24 -0.15 -8.38 -6.92
CA PHE A 24 0.30 -9.77 -6.93
C PHE A 24 -0.48 -10.61 -5.92
N TYR A 25 -0.61 -10.14 -4.69
CA TYR A 25 -1.33 -10.85 -3.64
C TYR A 25 -2.84 -10.84 -3.87
N TRP A 26 -3.38 -9.69 -4.29
CA TRP A 26 -4.82 -9.54 -4.49
C TRP A 26 -5.34 -10.33 -5.68
N TYR A 27 -4.52 -10.54 -6.70
CA TYR A 27 -4.84 -11.45 -7.80
C TYR A 27 -5.01 -12.89 -7.32
N ASP A 28 -4.12 -13.38 -6.48
CA ASP A 28 -4.21 -14.72 -5.90
C ASP A 28 -5.42 -14.88 -4.97
N MET A 29 -5.90 -13.79 -4.41
CA MET A 29 -7.14 -13.73 -3.61
C MET A 29 -8.40 -13.69 -4.47
N GLY A 30 -8.28 -13.58 -5.78
CA GLY A 30 -9.39 -13.65 -6.73
C GLY A 30 -9.85 -12.32 -7.31
N ASN A 31 -9.10 -11.24 -7.15
CA ASN A 31 -9.36 -9.98 -7.86
C ASN A 31 -8.80 -10.09 -9.29
N ILE A 32 -9.67 -9.94 -10.30
CA ILE A 32 -9.27 -10.15 -11.70
C ILE A 32 -8.52 -8.95 -12.27
N TYR A 33 -8.91 -7.75 -11.85
CA TYR A 33 -8.39 -6.49 -12.39
C TYR A 33 -7.51 -5.78 -11.37
N PRO A 34 -6.46 -5.05 -11.81
CA PRO A 34 -5.63 -4.22 -10.93
C PRO A 34 -6.29 -2.87 -10.58
N ASP A 35 -7.62 -2.77 -10.70
CA ASP A 35 -8.41 -1.54 -10.46
C ASP A 35 -8.57 -1.29 -8.96
N MET A 36 -7.43 -1.24 -8.29
CA MET A 36 -7.29 -1.10 -6.86
C MET A 36 -6.21 -0.07 -6.53
N ALA A 37 -6.33 0.53 -5.36
CA ALA A 37 -5.38 1.51 -4.88
C ALA A 37 -5.10 1.33 -3.38
N ALA A 38 -3.91 1.72 -2.95
CA ALA A 38 -3.55 1.84 -1.56
C ALA A 38 -3.37 3.31 -1.18
N VAL A 39 -3.78 3.66 0.03
CA VAL A 39 -3.54 4.97 0.66
C VAL A 39 -2.71 4.73 1.91
N GLN A 40 -1.54 5.32 1.99
CA GLN A 40 -0.76 5.34 3.22
C GLN A 40 -0.85 6.71 3.85
N ILE A 41 -1.29 6.77 5.10
CA ILE A 41 -1.41 7.98 5.91
C ILE A 41 -0.33 7.95 6.98
N ALA A 42 0.42 9.03 7.12
CA ALA A 42 1.47 9.18 8.12
C ALA A 42 0.85 9.53 9.48
N LEU A 43 0.92 8.61 10.44
CA LEU A 43 0.57 8.88 11.84
C LEU A 43 1.80 9.43 12.59
N ASP A 44 3.00 9.02 12.18
CA ASP A 44 4.28 9.64 12.52
C ASP A 44 4.94 10.15 11.23
N ALA A 45 5.81 11.15 11.34
CA ALA A 45 6.58 11.62 10.19
C ALA A 45 7.36 10.48 9.54
N CYS A 46 7.23 10.33 8.24
CA CYS A 46 7.94 9.32 7.46
C CYS A 46 9.15 9.97 6.79
N THR A 47 10.34 9.53 7.16
CA THR A 47 11.60 10.07 6.65
C THR A 47 12.46 8.96 6.05
N ARG A 48 13.48 9.31 5.30
CA ARG A 48 14.47 8.35 4.81
C ARG A 48 15.10 7.55 5.94
N ASN A 49 15.40 8.22 7.06
CA ASN A 49 16.08 7.59 8.20
C ASN A 49 15.21 6.57 8.95
N ASN A 50 13.87 6.75 8.98
CA ASN A 50 12.96 5.81 9.63
C ASN A 50 12.23 4.87 8.65
N GLY A 51 12.76 4.75 7.44
CA GLY A 51 12.30 3.78 6.45
C GLY A 51 11.00 4.17 5.76
N CYS A 52 10.92 5.39 5.22
CA CYS A 52 9.79 5.85 4.42
C CYS A 52 9.51 4.95 3.21
N LEU A 53 8.34 5.13 2.61
CA LEU A 53 7.94 4.43 1.39
C LEU A 53 8.90 4.77 0.23
N LYS A 54 9.29 3.76 -0.53
CA LYS A 54 10.05 3.90 -1.79
C LYS A 54 9.20 3.36 -2.93
N VAL A 55 9.12 4.09 -4.02
CA VAL A 55 8.37 3.69 -5.21
C VAL A 55 9.26 3.75 -6.44
N LEU A 56 9.01 2.87 -7.40
CA LEU A 56 9.57 2.96 -8.75
C LEU A 56 8.55 3.68 -9.63
N SER A 57 8.78 4.97 -9.86
CA SER A 57 7.82 5.85 -10.53
C SER A 57 7.52 5.37 -11.95
N GLY A 58 6.23 5.26 -12.29
CA GLY A 58 5.77 4.82 -13.61
C GLY A 58 5.53 3.31 -13.75
N THR A 59 5.96 2.49 -12.80
CA THR A 59 5.84 1.01 -12.86
C THR A 59 4.41 0.50 -12.71
N HIS A 60 3.46 1.34 -12.31
CA HIS A 60 2.03 0.98 -12.33
C HIS A 60 1.51 0.60 -13.72
N LYS A 61 2.21 1.04 -14.78
CA LYS A 61 1.92 0.69 -16.19
C LYS A 61 2.44 -0.69 -16.59
N LEU A 62 3.27 -1.31 -15.77
CA LEU A 62 3.69 -2.70 -15.97
C LEU A 62 2.51 -3.62 -15.63
N GLY A 63 2.43 -4.75 -16.31
CA GLY A 63 1.50 -5.81 -15.93
C GLY A 63 1.83 -6.40 -14.55
N ARG A 64 1.05 -7.39 -14.13
CA ARG A 64 1.34 -8.15 -12.90
C ARG A 64 2.69 -8.86 -13.05
N LEU A 65 3.58 -8.62 -12.10
CA LEU A 65 4.89 -9.26 -12.01
C LEU A 65 4.83 -10.46 -11.06
N ASN A 66 5.59 -11.50 -11.38
CA ASN A 66 5.77 -12.61 -10.46
C ASN A 66 6.67 -12.20 -9.31
N HIS A 67 6.32 -12.66 -8.11
CA HIS A 67 7.13 -12.48 -6.91
C HIS A 67 7.76 -13.81 -6.51
N THR A 68 8.89 -13.72 -5.86
CA THR A 68 9.59 -14.86 -5.25
C THR A 68 9.63 -14.67 -3.74
N ALA A 69 9.22 -15.71 -3.01
CA ALA A 69 9.37 -15.73 -1.57
C ALA A 69 10.84 -15.95 -1.19
N LEU A 70 11.28 -15.36 -0.10
CA LEU A 70 12.55 -15.74 0.52
C LEU A 70 12.36 -17.05 1.28
N ALA A 71 13.35 -17.93 1.21
CA ALA A 71 13.26 -19.31 1.72
C ALA A 71 12.89 -19.46 3.21
N GLN A 72 12.96 -18.39 4.00
CA GLN A 72 12.68 -18.39 5.45
C GLN A 72 11.86 -17.18 5.91
N SER A 73 11.20 -16.48 5.00
CA SER A 73 10.43 -15.24 5.31
C SER A 73 9.07 -15.29 4.63
N SER A 74 8.06 -14.73 5.28
CA SER A 74 6.77 -14.42 4.65
C SER A 74 6.85 -13.26 3.65
N ASP A 75 8.00 -12.58 3.58
CA ASP A 75 8.23 -11.48 2.66
C ASP A 75 8.51 -12.02 1.26
N SER A 76 7.77 -11.54 0.29
CA SER A 76 7.96 -11.84 -1.12
C SER A 76 8.09 -10.53 -1.92
N GLY A 77 8.90 -10.56 -2.93
CA GLY A 77 9.12 -9.42 -3.81
C GLY A 77 9.41 -9.85 -5.23
N VAL A 78 9.45 -8.90 -6.14
CA VAL A 78 9.88 -9.15 -7.51
C VAL A 78 11.27 -9.77 -7.50
N ASP A 79 11.52 -10.75 -8.38
CA ASP A 79 12.84 -11.38 -8.47
C ASP A 79 13.93 -10.33 -8.74
N GLU A 80 15.12 -10.58 -8.20
CA GLU A 80 16.18 -9.58 -8.20
C GLU A 80 16.71 -9.23 -9.59
N GLU A 81 16.76 -10.19 -10.51
CA GLU A 81 17.25 -9.95 -11.86
C GLU A 81 16.30 -9.03 -12.60
N ARG A 82 15.01 -9.31 -12.54
CA ARG A 82 13.95 -8.46 -13.12
C ARG A 82 13.92 -7.09 -12.48
N LEU A 83 14.04 -7.03 -11.15
CA LEU A 83 14.06 -5.76 -10.43
C LEU A 83 15.22 -4.87 -10.89
N LYS A 84 16.42 -5.42 -11.05
CA LYS A 84 17.59 -4.70 -11.58
C LYS A 84 17.32 -4.10 -12.96
N GLU A 85 16.66 -4.85 -13.85
CA GLU A 85 16.30 -4.36 -15.18
C GLU A 85 15.23 -3.26 -15.15
N ILE A 86 14.28 -3.36 -14.25
CA ILE A 86 13.25 -2.33 -14.03
C ILE A 86 13.88 -1.05 -13.48
N MET A 87 14.75 -1.14 -12.50
CA MET A 87 15.43 0.01 -11.88
C MET A 87 16.32 0.80 -12.85
N LYS A 88 16.81 0.18 -13.93
CA LYS A 88 17.51 0.91 -14.99
C LYS A 88 16.60 1.86 -15.79
N ARG A 89 15.30 1.64 -15.77
CA ARG A 89 14.31 2.34 -16.62
C ARG A 89 13.36 3.23 -15.84
N PHE A 90 13.17 2.95 -14.56
CA PHE A 90 12.21 3.63 -13.71
C PHE A 90 12.93 4.21 -12.48
N PRO A 91 12.81 5.53 -12.23
CA PRO A 91 13.48 6.16 -11.10
C PRO A 91 12.87 5.73 -9.77
N VAL A 92 13.73 5.51 -8.80
CA VAL A 92 13.33 5.35 -7.39
C VAL A 92 12.99 6.73 -6.82
N VAL A 93 11.82 6.83 -6.19
CA VAL A 93 11.40 8.02 -5.45
C VAL A 93 11.13 7.62 -4.00
N GLU A 94 11.77 8.32 -3.08
CA GLU A 94 11.51 8.18 -1.64
C GLU A 94 10.42 9.17 -1.24
N ILE A 95 9.37 8.67 -0.60
CA ILE A 95 8.18 9.43 -0.24
C ILE A 95 8.28 9.80 1.24
N GLU A 96 8.79 10.98 1.53
CA GLU A 96 8.76 11.53 2.87
C GLU A 96 7.41 12.23 3.12
N LEU A 97 6.82 11.99 4.28
CA LEU A 97 5.50 12.50 4.65
C LEU A 97 5.57 13.15 6.04
N ALA A 98 4.99 14.32 6.18
CA ALA A 98 4.72 14.90 7.50
C ALA A 98 3.54 14.16 8.16
N VAL A 99 3.36 14.34 9.48
CA VAL A 99 2.21 13.78 10.20
C VAL A 99 0.91 14.32 9.59
N GLY A 100 0.00 13.43 9.23
CA GLY A 100 -1.28 13.75 8.59
C GLY A 100 -1.23 13.73 7.06
N ASP A 101 -0.05 13.75 6.44
CA ASP A 101 0.06 13.59 5.00
C ASP A 101 -0.36 12.18 4.55
N ALA A 102 -0.81 12.10 3.31
CA ALA A 102 -1.18 10.83 2.70
C ALA A 102 -0.64 10.70 1.28
N VAL A 103 -0.30 9.49 0.89
CA VAL A 103 0.05 9.13 -0.47
C VAL A 103 -0.89 8.05 -1.00
N LEU A 104 -1.45 8.30 -2.19
CA LEU A 104 -2.29 7.35 -2.92
C LEU A 104 -1.47 6.74 -4.06
N PHE A 105 -1.52 5.41 -4.19
CA PHE A 105 -0.83 4.72 -5.27
C PHE A 105 -1.61 3.51 -5.80
N HIS A 106 -1.37 3.22 -7.06
CA HIS A 106 -2.02 2.12 -7.78
C HIS A 106 -1.48 0.75 -7.34
N ALA A 107 -2.33 -0.28 -7.35
CA ALA A 107 -2.01 -1.64 -6.95
C ALA A 107 -0.80 -2.28 -7.68
N ASN A 108 -0.55 -1.89 -8.93
CA ASN A 108 0.60 -2.36 -9.72
C ASN A 108 1.87 -1.52 -9.51
N LEU A 109 1.84 -0.43 -8.75
CA LEU A 109 3.05 0.34 -8.50
C LEU A 109 4.04 -0.51 -7.71
N LEU A 110 5.26 -0.67 -8.25
CA LEU A 110 6.34 -1.29 -7.49
C LEU A 110 6.75 -0.37 -6.36
N HIS A 111 6.61 -0.87 -5.15
CA HIS A 111 6.93 -0.14 -3.95
C HIS A 111 7.57 -1.05 -2.89
N GLY A 112 8.23 -0.43 -1.96
CA GLY A 112 8.88 -1.08 -0.83
C GLY A 112 9.19 -0.04 0.23
N SER A 113 10.07 -0.35 1.17
CA SER A 113 10.55 0.64 2.15
C SER A 113 11.99 0.33 2.53
N ALA A 114 12.70 1.33 3.06
CA ALA A 114 13.99 1.13 3.67
C ALA A 114 13.87 0.61 5.11
N ASP A 115 15.00 0.25 5.69
CA ASP A 115 15.12 -0.09 7.12
C ASP A 115 14.84 1.15 7.97
N ASN A 116 14.42 0.92 9.21
CA ASN A 116 14.34 1.99 10.19
C ASN A 116 15.67 2.08 10.97
N HIS A 117 16.48 3.06 10.59
CA HIS A 117 17.76 3.37 11.27
C HIS A 117 17.61 4.43 12.36
N SER A 118 16.39 4.93 12.60
CA SER A 118 16.14 5.91 13.66
C SER A 118 16.00 5.25 15.03
N ALA A 119 16.00 6.06 16.08
CA ALA A 119 15.77 5.60 17.45
C ALA A 119 14.27 5.43 17.78
N GLU A 120 13.38 5.92 16.90
CA GLU A 120 11.94 5.97 17.15
C GLU A 120 11.17 5.04 16.21
N PRO A 121 10.03 4.48 16.64
CA PRO A 121 9.14 3.76 15.75
C PRO A 121 8.48 4.72 14.75
N ARG A 122 8.04 4.18 13.63
CA ARG A 122 7.24 4.89 12.64
C ARG A 122 5.91 4.18 12.42
N VAL A 123 4.82 4.89 12.63
CA VAL A 123 3.45 4.36 12.50
C VAL A 123 2.77 4.98 11.29
N THR A 124 2.17 4.14 10.45
CA THR A 124 1.33 4.56 9.33
C THR A 124 0.04 3.75 9.30
N LEU A 125 -1.04 4.37 8.85
CA LEU A 125 -2.29 3.69 8.52
C LEU A 125 -2.31 3.42 7.02
N LEU A 126 -2.53 2.17 6.64
CA LEU A 126 -2.68 1.76 5.25
C LEU A 126 -4.13 1.34 5.00
N GLY A 127 -4.80 2.01 4.06
CA GLY A 127 -6.11 1.63 3.53
C GLY A 127 -6.00 1.15 2.09
N CYS A 128 -6.59 0.01 1.78
CA CYS A 128 -6.63 -0.52 0.42
C CYS A 128 -8.07 -0.48 -0.10
N TYR A 129 -8.25 0.03 -1.30
CA TYR A 129 -9.55 0.27 -1.90
C TYR A 129 -9.70 -0.54 -3.18
N ASN A 130 -10.90 -1.05 -3.40
CA ASN A 130 -11.26 -1.80 -4.59
C ASN A 130 -12.49 -1.19 -5.26
N THR A 131 -12.63 -1.41 -6.57
CA THR A 131 -13.80 -1.03 -7.34
C THR A 131 -14.92 -2.06 -7.19
N LYS A 132 -16.19 -1.63 -7.36
CA LYS A 132 -17.35 -2.52 -7.18
C LYS A 132 -17.39 -3.70 -8.17
N HIS A 133 -16.88 -3.50 -9.37
CA HIS A 133 -16.87 -4.53 -10.41
C HIS A 133 -15.73 -5.55 -10.26
N ASN A 134 -14.78 -5.29 -9.36
CA ASN A 134 -13.59 -6.11 -9.15
C ASN A 134 -13.63 -6.88 -7.82
N SER A 135 -14.81 -7.20 -7.33
CA SER A 135 -14.92 -8.05 -6.13
C SER A 135 -14.28 -9.42 -6.36
N PRO A 136 -13.55 -9.96 -5.36
CA PRO A 136 -12.87 -11.24 -5.53
C PRO A 136 -13.87 -12.37 -5.78
N TYR A 137 -13.66 -13.15 -6.83
CA TYR A 137 -14.57 -14.24 -7.21
C TYR A 137 -14.49 -15.43 -6.24
N ARG A 138 -13.40 -15.56 -5.48
CA ARG A 138 -13.22 -16.60 -4.46
C ARG A 138 -13.91 -16.28 -3.14
N GLY A 139 -14.42 -15.05 -2.97
CA GLY A 139 -15.08 -14.62 -1.75
C GLY A 139 -14.22 -14.83 -0.49
N SER A 140 -14.87 -15.05 0.64
CA SER A 140 -14.20 -15.35 1.92
C SER A 140 -13.50 -16.71 1.95
N ALA A 141 -13.71 -17.56 0.93
CA ALA A 141 -13.05 -18.87 0.82
C ALA A 141 -11.54 -18.77 0.58
N SER A 142 -11.01 -17.59 0.27
CA SER A 142 -9.56 -17.34 0.14
C SER A 142 -8.80 -17.48 1.48
N GLY A 143 -9.50 -17.68 2.60
CA GLY A 143 -8.89 -17.86 3.91
C GLY A 143 -8.30 -16.59 4.53
N HIS A 144 -8.38 -15.44 3.87
CA HIS A 144 -7.83 -14.20 4.39
C HIS A 144 -8.88 -13.48 5.26
N PRO A 145 -8.63 -13.26 6.55
CA PRO A 145 -9.65 -12.75 7.48
C PRO A 145 -10.13 -11.32 7.19
N TYR A 146 -9.45 -10.60 6.30
CA TYR A 146 -9.73 -9.19 6.03
C TYR A 146 -10.83 -8.94 4.99
N TYR A 147 -11.32 -9.97 4.27
CA TYR A 147 -12.22 -9.78 3.12
C TYR A 147 -13.69 -10.05 3.37
N SER A 148 -14.04 -10.53 4.55
CA SER A 148 -15.33 -11.22 4.72
C SER A 148 -16.54 -10.32 4.94
N SER A 149 -16.41 -9.00 5.13
CA SER A 149 -17.57 -8.25 5.61
C SER A 149 -17.65 -6.76 5.28
N GLN A 150 -16.75 -6.22 4.49
CA GLN A 150 -16.81 -4.77 4.24
C GLN A 150 -17.85 -4.46 3.16
N LYS A 151 -19.05 -4.09 3.60
CA LYS A 151 -20.05 -3.53 2.69
C LYS A 151 -19.58 -2.16 2.20
N PRO A 152 -19.74 -1.84 0.90
CA PRO A 152 -19.51 -0.49 0.41
C PRO A 152 -20.34 0.50 1.24
N MET A 153 -19.74 1.59 1.70
CA MET A 153 -20.51 2.68 2.29
C MET A 153 -21.48 3.22 1.25
N SER A 154 -22.73 3.52 1.65
CA SER A 154 -23.67 4.18 0.75
C SER A 154 -23.13 5.58 0.39
N ALA A 155 -23.43 6.05 -0.82
CA ALA A 155 -23.05 7.40 -1.24
C ALA A 155 -23.57 8.47 -0.28
N GLU A 156 -24.74 8.24 0.29
CA GLU A 156 -25.39 9.12 1.28
C GLU A 156 -24.58 9.25 2.58
N ILE A 157 -24.00 8.14 3.10
CA ILE A 157 -23.15 8.18 4.28
C ILE A 157 -21.84 8.93 3.99
N VAL A 158 -21.23 8.69 2.82
CA VAL A 158 -20.00 9.39 2.40
C VAL A 158 -20.25 10.89 2.31
N GLU A 159 -21.37 11.30 1.71
CA GLU A 159 -21.72 12.70 1.53
C GLU A 159 -22.00 13.38 2.89
N THR A 160 -22.71 12.68 3.79
CA THR A 160 -23.02 13.17 5.14
C THR A 160 -21.76 13.32 6.01
N ASP A 161 -20.83 12.38 5.91
CA ASP A 161 -19.58 12.43 6.68
C ASP A 161 -18.59 13.45 6.13
N LEU A 162 -18.54 13.66 4.81
CA LEU A 162 -17.77 14.75 4.21
C LEU A 162 -18.26 16.14 4.66
N MET A 163 -19.57 16.30 4.87
CA MET A 163 -20.13 17.55 5.40
C MET A 163 -19.87 17.76 6.89
N ARG A 164 -19.45 16.73 7.62
CA ARG A 164 -19.08 16.80 9.05
C ARG A 164 -17.59 17.02 9.29
N LEU A 165 -16.76 16.98 8.25
CA LEU A 165 -15.35 17.34 8.40
C LEU A 165 -15.24 18.79 8.84
N PRO A 166 -14.41 19.10 9.85
CA PRO A 166 -14.16 20.47 10.23
C PRO A 166 -13.68 21.26 9.01
N ASP A 167 -14.15 22.49 8.88
CA ASP A 167 -13.67 23.40 7.84
C ASP A 167 -12.22 23.76 8.13
N TYR A 168 -11.30 23.09 7.48
CA TYR A 168 -9.86 23.35 7.59
C TYR A 168 -9.41 24.62 6.85
N SER A 169 -10.31 25.33 6.17
CA SER A 169 -9.99 26.58 5.45
C SER A 169 -9.54 27.71 6.36
N LEU A 170 -9.70 27.56 7.67
CA LEU A 170 -9.29 28.55 8.69
C LEU A 170 -7.95 28.24 9.35
N MET A 171 -7.20 27.23 8.90
CA MET A 171 -5.92 26.83 9.48
C MET A 171 -4.69 27.23 8.64
N TYR A 172 -4.84 28.16 7.69
CA TYR A 172 -3.72 28.73 6.92
C TYR A 172 -3.68 30.24 7.05
#